data_b1009ea145bb27b1505ac63d960341a0
#
_entry.id   b1009ea145bb27b1505ac63d960341a0
#
_cell.length_a   1.000
_cell.length_b   1.000
_cell.length_c   1.000
_cell.angle_alpha   90.00
_cell.angle_beta   90.00
_cell.angle_gamma   90.00
#
_symmetry.space_group_name_H-M   'P 1'
#
loop_
_entity.id
_entity.type
_entity.pdbx_description
1 polymer ?
#
loop_
_entity_poly.entity_id
_entity_poly.type
_entity_poly.pdbx_seq_one_letter_code
_entity_poly.pdbx_strand_id
1 'polypeptide(L)'
;YVDTGLMRLNETEEVQNLFKKHFKSKLITVNAKNRFFTSLKGVSDPEKKRKIIGNLFIKIFNTESSKISKAKFLAQGTIYPDIIESQSFHGGPTSVIKSHHTVGGLPKEMKLGLVEPLQELFKDEVRRLGKELKLPKEFIQRHPFPGPGLGIRVLSDITIDKVRMLQHADKIYIDEIKAANLYNEIWQAFAVLLPVRTVGVMGD
;
A
#
# COMPACT_ATOMS: atom_id res chain seq x y z
N TYR A 1 4.26 5.17 -9.97
CA TYR A 1 4.48 5.00 -8.52
C TYR A 1 4.28 6.33 -7.79
N VAL A 2 3.47 6.34 -6.72
CA VAL A 2 3.25 7.53 -5.89
C VAL A 2 3.94 7.34 -4.54
N ASP A 3 4.97 8.14 -4.29
CA ASP A 3 5.65 8.18 -2.99
C ASP A 3 4.85 9.07 -2.04
N THR A 4 4.11 8.43 -1.16
CA THR A 4 3.27 9.09 -0.16
C THR A 4 4.03 9.54 1.09
N GLY A 5 5.28 9.08 1.26
CA GLY A 5 6.04 9.21 2.49
C GLY A 5 5.60 8.25 3.62
N LEU A 6 4.55 7.45 3.37
CA LEU A 6 4.01 6.46 4.32
C LEU A 6 4.41 5.03 3.99
N MET A 7 5.41 4.87 3.13
CA MET A 7 5.98 3.59 2.74
C MET A 7 7.00 3.10 3.77
N ARG A 8 7.42 1.84 3.68
CA ARG A 8 8.54 1.31 4.48
C ARG A 8 9.84 2.07 4.19
N LEU A 9 10.79 1.97 5.08
CA LEU A 9 12.12 2.58 4.91
C LEU A 9 12.75 2.07 3.60
N ASN A 10 13.26 2.99 2.77
CA ASN A 10 13.90 2.74 1.47
C ASN A 10 13.01 2.10 0.39
N GLU A 11 11.72 1.85 0.68
CA GLU A 11 10.83 1.13 -0.25
C GLU A 11 10.69 1.83 -1.61
N THR A 12 10.68 3.15 -1.64
CA THR A 12 10.59 3.91 -2.89
C THR A 12 11.77 3.59 -3.82
N GLU A 13 12.99 3.60 -3.28
CA GLU A 13 14.21 3.29 -4.03
C GLU A 13 14.26 1.83 -4.46
N GLU A 14 13.90 0.92 -3.55
CA GLU A 14 13.83 -0.51 -3.83
C GLU A 14 12.87 -0.80 -5.00
N VAL A 15 11.66 -0.26 -4.97
CA VAL A 15 10.67 -0.44 -6.04
C VAL A 15 11.16 0.14 -7.36
N GLN A 16 11.76 1.34 -7.35
CA GLN A 16 12.31 1.95 -8.57
C GLN A 16 13.43 1.11 -9.19
N ASN A 17 14.36 0.63 -8.37
CA ASN A 17 15.48 -0.19 -8.81
C ASN A 17 15.00 -1.54 -9.36
N LEU A 18 14.08 -2.17 -8.65
CA LEU A 18 13.47 -3.43 -9.05
C LEU A 18 12.73 -3.29 -10.39
N PHE A 19 11.96 -2.21 -10.52
CA PHE A 19 11.21 -1.94 -11.75
C PHE A 19 12.16 -1.70 -12.95
N LYS A 20 13.18 -0.87 -12.77
CA LYS A 20 14.21 -0.62 -13.82
C LYS A 20 14.92 -1.89 -14.24
N LYS A 21 15.22 -2.79 -13.30
CA LYS A 21 15.96 -4.02 -13.57
C LYS A 21 15.13 -5.06 -14.35
N HIS A 22 13.84 -5.16 -14.06
CA HIS A 22 13.01 -6.26 -14.55
C HIS A 22 11.98 -5.86 -15.61
N PHE A 23 11.65 -4.57 -15.72
CA PHE A 23 10.66 -4.10 -16.67
C PHE A 23 11.23 -3.08 -17.65
N LYS A 24 10.91 -3.27 -18.94
CA LYS A 24 11.29 -2.33 -20.00
C LYS A 24 10.35 -1.11 -20.09
N SER A 25 9.30 -1.10 -19.30
CA SER A 25 8.28 -0.05 -19.32
C SER A 25 8.74 1.19 -18.57
N LYS A 26 8.25 2.37 -18.96
CA LYS A 26 8.53 3.63 -18.28
C LYS A 26 7.84 3.67 -16.92
N LEU A 27 8.60 3.87 -15.84
CA LEU A 27 8.06 4.15 -14.52
C LEU A 27 7.98 5.67 -14.31
N ILE A 28 6.77 6.14 -14.02
CA ILE A 28 6.53 7.52 -13.58
C ILE A 28 6.47 7.51 -12.06
N THR A 29 7.36 8.26 -11.41
CA THR A 29 7.37 8.40 -9.95
C THR A 29 6.96 9.82 -9.57
N VAL A 30 5.99 9.91 -8.67
CA VAL A 30 5.47 11.17 -8.12
C VAL A 30 5.84 11.28 -6.66
N ASN A 31 6.65 12.27 -6.29
CA ASN A 31 6.90 12.58 -4.88
C ASN A 31 5.72 13.41 -4.34
N ALA A 32 4.90 12.79 -3.52
CA ALA A 32 3.71 13.42 -2.94
C ALA A 32 3.78 13.53 -1.41
N LYS A 33 4.94 13.24 -0.78
CA LYS A 33 5.12 13.18 0.67
C LYS A 33 4.49 14.39 1.39
N ASN A 34 4.86 15.59 1.01
CA ASN A 34 4.35 16.82 1.65
C ASN A 34 2.83 16.94 1.56
N ARG A 35 2.22 16.54 0.43
CA ARG A 35 0.77 16.59 0.25
C ARG A 35 0.06 15.66 1.21
N PHE A 36 0.57 14.43 1.39
CA PHE A 36 0.01 13.45 2.32
C PHE A 36 0.19 13.89 3.78
N PHE A 37 1.39 14.32 4.19
CA PHE A 37 1.62 14.79 5.55
C PHE A 37 0.76 16.00 5.90
N THR A 38 0.63 16.97 5.00
CA THR A 38 -0.23 18.15 5.21
C THR A 38 -1.70 17.74 5.36
N SER A 39 -2.20 16.85 4.51
CA SER A 39 -3.60 16.42 4.54
C SER A 39 -3.94 15.55 5.75
N LEU A 40 -2.95 14.90 6.35
CA LEU A 40 -3.11 14.01 7.52
C LEU A 40 -2.81 14.70 8.85
N LYS A 41 -2.40 15.97 8.84
CA LYS A 41 -2.08 16.73 10.06
C LYS A 41 -3.29 16.77 11.00
N GLY A 42 -3.09 16.35 12.25
CA GLY A 42 -4.13 16.31 13.28
C GLY A 42 -5.20 15.22 13.11
N VAL A 43 -5.03 14.31 12.16
CA VAL A 43 -5.99 13.22 11.93
C VAL A 43 -5.52 11.97 12.66
N SER A 44 -6.24 11.55 13.70
CA SER A 44 -5.94 10.33 14.49
C SER A 44 -6.81 9.14 14.09
N ASP A 45 -8.06 9.40 13.68
CA ASP A 45 -9.03 8.35 13.33
C ASP A 45 -8.56 7.53 12.12
N PRO A 46 -8.47 6.19 12.22
CA PRO A 46 -7.95 5.34 11.15
C PRO A 46 -8.80 5.38 9.87
N GLU A 47 -10.11 5.49 10.00
CA GLU A 47 -11.00 5.49 8.84
C GLU A 47 -10.94 6.82 8.10
N LYS A 48 -10.84 7.94 8.81
CA LYS A 48 -10.57 9.25 8.20
C LYS A 48 -9.24 9.26 7.48
N LYS A 49 -8.17 8.68 8.08
CA LYS A 49 -6.87 8.54 7.42
C LYS A 49 -6.97 7.76 6.11
N ARG A 50 -7.65 6.62 6.12
CA ARG A 50 -7.87 5.81 4.92
C ARG A 50 -8.55 6.63 3.82
N LYS A 51 -9.66 7.30 4.13
CA LYS A 51 -10.40 8.13 3.16
C LYS A 51 -9.55 9.26 2.57
N ILE A 52 -8.80 9.98 3.43
CA ILE A 52 -7.91 11.05 3.00
C ILE A 52 -6.83 10.50 2.07
N ILE A 53 -6.16 9.42 2.46
CA ILE A 53 -5.08 8.79 1.69
C ILE A 53 -5.62 8.30 0.34
N GLY A 54 -6.73 7.57 0.34
CA GLY A 54 -7.35 7.05 -0.88
C GLY A 54 -7.76 8.17 -1.85
N ASN A 55 -8.47 9.18 -1.37
CA ASN A 55 -8.92 10.29 -2.19
C ASN A 55 -7.74 11.09 -2.77
N LEU A 56 -6.71 11.33 -1.98
CA LEU A 56 -5.53 12.06 -2.45
C LEU A 56 -4.74 11.25 -3.49
N PHE A 57 -4.62 9.93 -3.26
CA PHE A 57 -3.99 9.02 -4.22
C PHE A 57 -4.71 9.05 -5.57
N ILE A 58 -6.03 8.94 -5.59
CA ILE A 58 -6.85 9.00 -6.81
C ILE A 58 -6.66 10.34 -7.52
N LYS A 59 -6.67 11.46 -6.80
CA LYS A 59 -6.45 12.79 -7.39
C LYS A 59 -5.08 12.89 -8.06
N ILE A 60 -4.04 12.38 -7.42
CA ILE A 60 -2.67 12.38 -7.99
C ILE A 60 -2.65 11.48 -9.22
N PHE A 61 -3.22 10.27 -9.12
CA PHE A 61 -3.26 9.33 -10.23
C PHE A 61 -3.99 9.92 -11.44
N ASN A 62 -5.14 10.55 -11.26
CA ASN A 62 -5.88 11.22 -12.33
C ASN A 62 -5.07 12.32 -12.99
N THR A 63 -4.36 13.13 -12.19
CA THR A 63 -3.49 14.19 -12.71
C THR A 63 -2.35 13.63 -13.56
N GLU A 64 -1.75 12.52 -13.13
CA GLU A 64 -0.64 11.92 -13.88
C GLU A 64 -1.13 11.16 -15.13
N SER A 65 -2.25 10.44 -15.02
CA SER A 65 -2.81 9.71 -16.16
C SER A 65 -3.27 10.64 -17.28
N SER A 66 -3.80 11.81 -16.96
CA SER A 66 -4.22 12.80 -17.96
C SER A 66 -3.06 13.37 -18.79
N LYS A 67 -1.83 13.28 -18.29
CA LYS A 67 -0.61 13.68 -19.04
C LYS A 67 -0.21 12.66 -20.11
N ILE A 68 -0.83 11.47 -20.09
CA ILE A 68 -0.51 10.37 -21.02
C ILE A 68 -1.56 10.36 -22.14
N SER A 69 -1.32 11.13 -23.19
CA SER A 69 -2.29 11.40 -24.26
C SER A 69 -2.84 10.17 -25.01
N LYS A 70 -2.12 9.04 -24.97
CA LYS A 70 -2.50 7.80 -25.69
C LYS A 70 -2.97 6.68 -24.76
N ALA A 71 -3.11 6.92 -23.46
CA ALA A 71 -3.63 5.91 -22.54
C ALA A 71 -5.12 5.70 -22.81
N LYS A 72 -5.50 4.46 -23.08
CA LYS A 72 -6.91 4.05 -23.31
C LYS A 72 -7.43 3.21 -22.15
N PHE A 73 -6.54 2.52 -21.45
CA PHE A 73 -6.88 1.55 -20.43
C PHE A 73 -6.06 1.79 -19.15
N LEU A 74 -6.67 1.46 -18.02
CA LEU A 74 -6.02 1.31 -16.73
C LEU A 74 -5.96 -0.17 -16.39
N ALA A 75 -4.77 -0.73 -16.21
CA ALA A 75 -4.60 -2.05 -15.65
C ALA A 75 -4.61 -1.98 -14.12
N GLN A 76 -5.42 -2.82 -13.49
CA GLN A 76 -5.58 -2.89 -12.05
C GLN A 76 -5.41 -4.32 -11.55
N GLY A 77 -4.72 -4.49 -10.43
CA GLY A 77 -4.42 -5.79 -9.82
C GLY A 77 -5.51 -6.29 -8.87
N THR A 78 -6.78 -6.02 -9.16
CA THR A 78 -7.91 -6.56 -8.42
C THR A 78 -7.87 -8.08 -8.44
N ILE A 79 -8.06 -8.72 -7.29
CA ILE A 79 -8.13 -10.18 -7.15
C ILE A 79 -9.53 -10.59 -6.68
N TYR A 80 -9.84 -11.88 -6.78
CA TYR A 80 -11.18 -12.40 -6.47
C TYR A 80 -11.69 -12.06 -5.06
N PRO A 81 -10.88 -12.14 -3.98
CA PRO A 81 -11.29 -11.69 -2.65
C PRO A 81 -11.71 -10.22 -2.60
N ASP A 82 -11.08 -9.33 -3.37
CA ASP A 82 -11.46 -7.90 -3.41
C ASP A 82 -12.89 -7.72 -3.94
N ILE A 83 -13.28 -8.54 -4.94
CA ILE A 83 -14.62 -8.52 -5.53
C ILE A 83 -15.66 -9.03 -4.54
N ILE A 84 -15.44 -10.22 -3.94
CA ILE A 84 -16.35 -10.81 -2.97
C ILE A 84 -16.59 -9.85 -1.80
N GLU A 85 -15.51 -9.33 -1.27
CA GLU A 85 -15.58 -8.43 -0.14
C GLU A 85 -16.21 -7.07 -0.49
N SER A 86 -16.19 -6.61 -1.75
CA SER A 86 -16.87 -5.39 -2.19
C SER A 86 -18.38 -5.57 -2.35
N GLN A 87 -18.82 -6.80 -2.60
CA GLN A 87 -20.23 -7.18 -2.70
C GLN A 87 -20.76 -7.61 -1.33
N SER A 88 -20.85 -6.72 -0.34
CA SER A 88 -21.50 -7.08 0.91
C SER A 88 -23.01 -7.23 0.69
N PHE A 89 -23.47 -8.48 0.71
CA PHE A 89 -24.88 -8.88 0.50
C PHE A 89 -25.87 -8.32 1.53
N HIS A 90 -25.41 -7.69 2.60
CA HIS A 90 -26.27 -7.32 3.76
C HIS A 90 -25.92 -5.98 4.38
N GLY A 91 -25.75 -4.90 3.65
CA GLY A 91 -25.79 -3.52 4.19
C GLY A 91 -25.11 -3.26 5.56
N GLY A 92 -24.20 -4.13 5.99
CA GLY A 92 -23.56 -4.04 7.29
C GLY A 92 -22.41 -3.02 7.30
N PRO A 93 -21.85 -2.69 8.48
CA PRO A 93 -20.77 -1.70 8.63
C PRO A 93 -19.50 -2.03 7.84
N THR A 94 -19.34 -3.26 7.36
CA THR A 94 -18.25 -3.69 6.49
C THR A 94 -18.34 -3.14 5.06
N SER A 95 -19.50 -2.71 4.60
CA SER A 95 -19.68 -2.06 3.28
C SER A 95 -18.93 -0.71 3.19
N VAL A 96 -18.60 -0.10 4.33
CA VAL A 96 -17.95 1.19 4.44
C VAL A 96 -16.41 1.06 4.38
N ILE A 97 -15.85 -0.14 4.58
CA ILE A 97 -14.39 -0.35 4.71
C ILE A 97 -13.66 -0.26 3.37
N LYS A 98 -14.37 -0.28 2.25
CA LYS A 98 -13.79 -0.46 0.91
C LYS A 98 -13.79 0.74 -0.02
N SER A 99 -13.85 1.92 0.52
CA SER A 99 -13.65 3.15 -0.24
C SER A 99 -12.22 3.35 -0.78
N HIS A 100 -11.31 2.37 -0.61
CA HIS A 100 -9.90 2.51 -1.00
C HIS A 100 -9.52 1.71 -2.23
N HIS A 101 -10.31 0.70 -2.57
CA HIS A 101 -10.13 -0.03 -3.81
C HIS A 101 -11.11 0.53 -4.82
N THR A 102 -10.64 0.83 -6.02
CA THR A 102 -11.48 1.14 -7.18
C THR A 102 -12.26 -0.11 -7.65
N VAL A 103 -12.52 -1.05 -6.73
CA VAL A 103 -13.38 -2.21 -6.98
C VAL A 103 -14.80 -1.71 -7.15
N GLY A 104 -15.35 -1.89 -8.34
CA GLY A 104 -16.66 -1.36 -8.72
C GLY A 104 -16.63 -0.20 -9.71
N GLY A 105 -15.45 0.20 -10.19
CA GLY A 105 -15.32 1.15 -11.27
C GLY A 105 -14.36 2.31 -11.01
N LEU A 106 -13.94 2.91 -12.10
CA LEU A 106 -13.14 4.13 -12.07
C LEU A 106 -14.02 5.33 -11.69
N PRO A 107 -13.44 6.38 -11.06
CA PRO A 107 -14.14 7.65 -10.91
C PRO A 107 -14.73 8.11 -12.25
N LYS A 108 -15.95 8.64 -12.24
CA LYS A 108 -16.67 9.07 -13.46
C LYS A 108 -15.87 10.04 -14.36
N GLU A 109 -14.91 10.73 -13.77
CA GLU A 109 -14.02 11.68 -14.44
C GLU A 109 -12.91 10.99 -15.24
N MET A 110 -12.65 9.70 -14.99
CA MET A 110 -11.58 8.95 -15.63
C MET A 110 -12.11 8.23 -16.86
N LYS A 111 -11.77 8.75 -18.04
CA LYS A 111 -12.20 8.21 -19.36
C LYS A 111 -11.33 7.04 -19.83
N LEU A 112 -10.89 6.16 -18.93
CA LEU A 112 -10.09 4.99 -19.25
C LEU A 112 -10.95 3.72 -19.16
N GLY A 113 -10.76 2.77 -20.07
CA GLY A 113 -11.26 1.42 -19.90
C GLY A 113 -10.52 0.71 -18.77
N LEU A 114 -11.20 -0.16 -18.01
CA LEU A 114 -10.59 -0.93 -16.95
C LEU A 114 -10.17 -2.30 -17.45
N VAL A 115 -8.97 -2.76 -17.07
CA VAL A 115 -8.44 -4.11 -17.36
C VAL A 115 -7.99 -4.74 -16.06
N GLU A 116 -8.66 -5.81 -15.65
CA GLU A 116 -8.44 -6.50 -14.38
C GLU A 116 -8.11 -7.97 -14.61
N PRO A 117 -6.89 -8.29 -15.05
CA PRO A 117 -6.55 -9.64 -15.52
C PRO A 117 -6.47 -10.68 -14.39
N LEU A 118 -6.51 -10.28 -13.13
CA LEU A 118 -6.36 -11.15 -11.96
C LEU A 118 -7.67 -11.32 -11.18
N GLN A 119 -8.78 -10.75 -11.64
CA GLN A 119 -10.04 -10.66 -10.89
C GLN A 119 -10.69 -12.01 -10.53
N GLU A 120 -10.31 -13.08 -11.21
CA GLU A 120 -10.82 -14.44 -10.97
C GLU A 120 -9.86 -15.29 -10.14
N LEU A 121 -8.71 -14.73 -9.71
CA LEU A 121 -7.66 -15.46 -9.02
C LEU A 121 -7.62 -15.15 -7.53
N PHE A 122 -7.35 -16.17 -6.73
CA PHE A 122 -6.96 -16.01 -5.34
C PHE A 122 -5.48 -15.62 -5.23
N LYS A 123 -5.08 -15.12 -4.05
CA LYS A 123 -3.73 -14.60 -3.81
C LYS A 123 -2.62 -15.63 -4.01
N ASP A 124 -2.86 -16.88 -3.66
CA ASP A 124 -1.92 -17.98 -3.87
C ASP A 124 -1.78 -18.34 -5.36
N GLU A 125 -2.87 -18.26 -6.13
CA GLU A 125 -2.86 -18.45 -7.58
C GLU A 125 -2.10 -17.33 -8.29
N VAL A 126 -2.30 -16.07 -7.87
CA VAL A 126 -1.51 -14.94 -8.36
C VAL A 126 -0.02 -15.13 -8.08
N ARG A 127 0.34 -15.67 -6.90
CA ARG A 127 1.74 -16.00 -6.58
C ARG A 127 2.30 -17.13 -7.46
N ARG A 128 1.49 -18.15 -7.77
CA ARG A 128 1.88 -19.21 -8.73
C ARG A 128 2.09 -18.63 -10.12
N LEU A 129 1.16 -17.82 -10.60
CA LEU A 129 1.30 -17.11 -11.88
C LEU A 129 2.57 -16.26 -11.92
N GLY A 130 2.87 -15.54 -10.84
CA GLY A 130 4.11 -14.75 -10.74
C GLY A 130 5.37 -15.63 -10.86
N LYS A 131 5.37 -16.84 -10.31
CA LYS A 131 6.48 -17.80 -10.47
C LYS A 131 6.63 -18.27 -11.90
N GLU A 132 5.52 -18.62 -12.56
CA GLU A 132 5.50 -19.02 -13.99
C GLU A 132 6.02 -17.90 -14.89
N LEU A 133 5.67 -16.65 -14.59
CA LEU A 133 6.18 -15.46 -15.27
C LEU A 133 7.63 -15.11 -14.90
N LYS A 134 8.30 -15.93 -14.07
CA LYS A 134 9.68 -15.73 -13.62
C LYS A 134 9.92 -14.39 -12.94
N LEU A 135 8.91 -13.89 -12.24
CA LEU A 135 9.08 -12.69 -11.42
C LEU A 135 10.04 -12.94 -10.26
N PRO A 136 10.83 -11.93 -9.85
CA PRO A 136 11.72 -12.05 -8.70
C PRO A 136 10.98 -12.48 -7.43
N LYS A 137 11.65 -13.31 -6.60
CA LYS A 137 11.08 -13.81 -5.34
C LYS A 137 10.64 -12.67 -4.42
N GLU A 138 11.38 -11.56 -4.43
CA GLU A 138 11.11 -10.37 -3.63
C GLU A 138 9.75 -9.74 -3.93
N PHE A 139 9.22 -9.89 -5.15
CA PHE A 139 7.85 -9.48 -5.49
C PHE A 139 6.81 -10.50 -5.00
N ILE A 140 7.09 -11.79 -5.22
CA ILE A 140 6.12 -12.87 -5.00
C ILE A 140 5.91 -13.15 -3.52
N GLN A 141 6.98 -13.12 -2.71
CA GLN A 141 7.00 -13.53 -1.30
C GLN A 141 6.81 -12.36 -0.33
N ARG A 142 6.54 -11.17 -0.82
CA ARG A 142 6.38 -9.99 0.01
C ARG A 142 5.21 -10.15 0.98
N HIS A 143 5.44 -9.83 2.27
CA HIS A 143 4.37 -9.74 3.24
C HIS A 143 3.32 -8.69 2.84
N PRO A 144 2.04 -8.91 3.16
CA PRO A 144 1.00 -7.93 2.91
C PRO A 144 1.34 -6.57 3.52
N PHE A 145 1.15 -5.52 2.73
CA PHE A 145 1.32 -4.14 3.17
C PHE A 145 0.06 -3.36 2.80
N PRO A 146 -0.59 -2.68 3.76
CA PRO A 146 -1.86 -2.03 3.50
C PRO A 146 -1.70 -0.84 2.55
N GLY A 147 -2.72 -0.58 1.71
CA GLY A 147 -2.73 0.55 0.78
C GLY A 147 -2.44 1.91 1.43
N PRO A 148 -2.99 2.25 2.62
CA PRO A 148 -2.65 3.46 3.35
C PRO A 148 -1.24 3.49 3.95
N GLY A 149 -0.46 2.43 3.79
CA GLY A 149 0.90 2.33 4.29
C GLY A 149 1.00 2.42 5.81
N LEU A 150 2.08 3.03 6.29
CA LEU A 150 2.31 3.25 7.72
C LEU A 150 1.32 4.24 8.35
N GLY A 151 0.55 4.98 7.55
CA GLY A 151 -0.43 5.93 8.06
C GLY A 151 -1.46 5.35 9.00
N ILE A 152 -1.89 4.09 8.80
CA ILE A 152 -2.81 3.37 9.68
C ILE A 152 -2.11 2.61 10.80
N ARG A 153 -0.77 2.49 10.75
CA ARG A 153 0.03 1.85 11.79
C ARG A 153 0.59 2.84 12.83
N VAL A 154 0.41 4.14 12.62
CA VAL A 154 0.56 5.19 13.63
C VAL A 154 -0.82 5.43 14.24
N LEU A 155 -1.07 4.98 15.48
CA LEU A 155 -2.40 5.04 16.12
C LEU A 155 -2.71 6.42 16.75
N SER A 156 -2.01 7.46 16.32
CA SER A 156 -2.25 8.86 16.69
C SER A 156 -2.27 9.72 15.42
N ASP A 157 -2.19 11.04 15.56
CA ASP A 157 -1.93 11.95 14.46
C ASP A 157 -0.61 11.64 13.76
N ILE A 158 -0.53 11.93 12.46
CA ILE A 158 0.62 11.63 11.61
C ILE A 158 1.60 12.80 11.64
N THR A 159 2.86 12.51 12.03
CA THR A 159 3.99 13.42 11.88
C THR A 159 5.15 12.72 11.17
N ILE A 160 6.05 13.50 10.58
CA ILE A 160 7.25 12.96 9.91
C ILE A 160 8.09 12.13 10.88
N ASP A 161 8.28 12.63 12.11
CA ASP A 161 9.11 11.94 13.12
C ASP A 161 8.50 10.61 13.57
N LYS A 162 7.17 10.58 13.78
CA LYS A 162 6.46 9.33 14.11
C LYS A 162 6.56 8.30 12.99
N VAL A 163 6.41 8.73 11.75
CA VAL A 163 6.54 7.83 10.59
C VAL A 163 7.98 7.34 10.46
N ARG A 164 8.98 8.20 10.63
CA ARG A 164 10.40 7.81 10.64
C ARG A 164 10.72 6.79 11.73
N MET A 165 10.28 7.05 12.95
CA MET A 165 10.46 6.13 14.07
C MET A 165 9.87 4.75 13.73
N LEU A 166 8.65 4.73 13.22
CA LEU A 166 7.99 3.48 12.82
C LEU A 166 8.69 2.79 11.64
N GLN A 167 9.21 3.54 10.67
CA GLN A 167 9.99 3.00 9.56
C GLN A 167 11.24 2.26 10.05
N HIS A 168 11.98 2.86 10.97
CA HIS A 168 13.19 2.23 11.54
C HIS A 168 12.84 1.00 12.37
N ALA A 169 11.82 1.08 13.23
CA ALA A 169 11.38 -0.03 14.05
C ALA A 169 10.89 -1.21 13.18
N ASP A 170 10.06 -0.94 12.16
CA ASP A 170 9.56 -1.96 11.23
C ASP A 170 10.71 -2.61 10.45
N LYS A 171 11.71 -1.82 10.04
CA LYS A 171 12.90 -2.33 9.34
C LYS A 171 13.71 -3.28 10.22
N ILE A 172 14.05 -2.87 11.43
CA ILE A 172 14.82 -3.70 12.40
C ILE A 172 14.06 -5.01 12.63
N TYR A 173 12.77 -4.94 12.93
CA TYR A 173 11.94 -6.12 13.19
C TYR A 173 11.91 -7.09 11.99
N ILE A 174 11.71 -6.57 10.79
CA ILE A 174 11.69 -7.40 9.56
C ILE A 174 13.07 -7.98 9.25
N ASP A 175 14.14 -7.23 9.48
CA ASP A 175 15.51 -7.73 9.27
C ASP A 175 15.86 -8.88 10.22
N GLU A 176 15.47 -8.79 11.50
CA GLU A 176 15.64 -9.87 12.47
C GLU A 176 14.85 -11.14 12.09
N ILE A 177 13.61 -10.98 11.63
CA ILE A 177 12.81 -12.10 11.12
C ILE A 177 13.46 -12.75 9.90
N LYS A 178 14.04 -11.96 8.99
CA LYS A 178 14.78 -12.48 7.84
C LYS A 178 16.07 -13.20 8.26
N ALA A 179 16.83 -12.62 9.20
CA ALA A 179 18.05 -13.22 9.72
C ALA A 179 17.79 -14.56 10.42
N ALA A 180 16.65 -14.70 11.10
CA ALA A 180 16.18 -15.94 11.69
C ALA A 180 15.58 -16.94 10.67
N ASN A 181 15.55 -16.63 9.36
CA ASN A 181 14.92 -17.43 8.30
C ASN A 181 13.40 -17.66 8.48
N LEU A 182 12.73 -16.87 9.31
CA LEU A 182 11.29 -16.99 9.61
C LEU A 182 10.39 -16.22 8.66
N TYR A 183 10.95 -15.38 7.76
CA TYR A 183 10.15 -14.47 6.93
C TYR A 183 9.12 -15.18 6.05
N ASN A 184 9.43 -16.36 5.54
CA ASN A 184 8.53 -17.13 4.69
C ASN A 184 7.57 -18.04 5.48
N GLU A 185 7.84 -18.27 6.75
CA GLU A 185 6.99 -19.06 7.65
C GLU A 185 5.91 -18.20 8.31
N ILE A 186 6.23 -16.92 8.55
CA ILE A 186 5.30 -15.96 9.13
C ILE A 186 4.44 -15.35 8.03
N TRP A 187 3.13 -15.45 8.16
CA TRP A 187 2.19 -14.91 7.17
C TRP A 187 2.29 -13.39 7.02
N GLN A 188 2.43 -12.67 8.15
CA GLN A 188 2.58 -11.22 8.18
C GLN A 188 3.26 -10.77 9.47
N ALA A 189 4.24 -9.89 9.36
CA ALA A 189 4.91 -9.23 10.48
C ALA A 189 5.02 -7.74 10.22
N PHE A 190 4.84 -6.91 11.26
CA PHE A 190 4.93 -5.46 11.18
C PHE A 190 5.00 -4.81 12.55
N ALA A 191 5.55 -3.60 12.62
CA ALA A 191 5.50 -2.74 13.79
C ALA A 191 4.30 -1.78 13.75
N VAL A 192 3.83 -1.36 14.93
CA VAL A 192 2.76 -0.35 15.12
C VAL A 192 3.23 0.66 16.16
N LEU A 193 3.04 1.94 15.89
CA LEU A 193 3.34 3.00 16.85
C LEU A 193 2.10 3.36 17.67
N LEU A 194 2.13 3.04 18.95
CA LEU A 194 1.09 3.35 19.92
C LEU A 194 1.29 4.75 20.52
N PRO A 195 0.23 5.50 20.84
CA PRO A 195 0.30 6.78 21.56
C PRO A 195 0.47 6.56 23.07
N VAL A 196 1.33 5.63 23.47
CA VAL A 196 1.55 5.24 24.86
C VAL A 196 3.00 5.55 25.22
N ARG A 197 3.21 6.10 26.41
CA ARG A 197 4.52 6.22 27.04
C ARG A 197 4.57 5.29 28.24
N THR A 198 5.54 4.42 28.26
CA THR A 198 5.81 3.55 29.41
C THR A 198 7.12 3.97 30.06
N VAL A 199 7.23 3.77 31.36
CA VAL A 199 8.50 3.93 32.07
C VAL A 199 9.34 2.70 31.75
N GLY A 200 10.51 2.89 31.14
CA GLY A 200 11.50 1.82 31.03
C GLY A 200 12.08 1.56 32.42
N VAL A 201 11.99 0.31 32.88
CA VAL A 201 12.78 -0.13 34.01
C VAL A 201 14.21 -0.28 33.50
N MET A 202 15.07 0.68 33.82
CA MET A 202 16.51 0.47 33.70
C MET A 202 16.91 -0.37 34.92
N GLY A 203 17.37 -1.60 34.64
CA GLY A 203 17.95 -2.41 35.71
C GLY A 203 19.11 -1.69 36.37
N ASP A 204 19.18 -1.74 37.70
CA ASP A 204 20.28 -1.26 38.50
C ASP A 204 21.56 -2.05 38.17
#